data_5ad25aab5590870457f7c44318af021f
#
_entry.id   5ad25aab5590870457f7c44318af021f
#
_cell.length_a   1.000
_cell.length_b   1.000
_cell.length_c   1.000
_cell.angle_alpha   90.00
_cell.angle_beta   90.00
_cell.angle_gamma   90.00
#
_symmetry.space_group_name_H-M   'P 1'
#
loop_
_entity.id
_entity.type
_entity.pdbx_description
1 polymer ?
#
loop_
_entity_poly.entity_id
_entity_poly.type
_entity_poly.pdbx_seq_one_letter_code
_entity_poly.pdbx_strand_id
1 'polypeptide(L)'
;PLAHAYGCAFDFLAPLAVGGHVTLLGRIPSPKILIEAMAVVKPTIICCVPMILEKIYRKQVLPMLEKGPMSIAMKIPLLNTAIHSVIRKKLMDAFGGNVTIFIVGGAPMNQETESFLMKIHFPITIGYGMTECAPLISFTPDNEFKPSSCGRYLKGLLEVRIESSDPEHVAGEILVRGEHVMKGYYKNERDTQQVLDDEGWLHTGDMGTMDPDGTLYIRGRSKTMILSGNGQNIYP
;
A
#
# COMPACT_ATOMS: atom_id res chain seq x y z
N PRO A 1 -6.58 -8.81 -10.52
CA PRO A 1 -6.73 -9.28 -11.91
C PRO A 1 -5.42 -9.08 -12.67
N LEU A 2 -4.99 -10.11 -13.43
CA LEU A 2 -3.72 -10.02 -14.21
C LEU A 2 -3.76 -8.96 -15.33
N ALA A 3 -4.92 -8.45 -15.68
CA ALA A 3 -5.05 -7.32 -16.61
C ALA A 3 -4.69 -5.97 -15.98
N HIS A 4 -4.63 -5.89 -14.66
CA HIS A 4 -4.19 -4.69 -13.95
C HIS A 4 -2.66 -4.72 -13.77
N ALA A 5 -1.97 -3.59 -14.00
CA ALA A 5 -0.51 -3.51 -13.94
C ALA A 5 0.07 -4.07 -12.61
N TYR A 6 -0.57 -3.77 -11.48
CA TYR A 6 -0.17 -4.28 -10.18
C TYR A 6 -0.20 -5.82 -10.11
N GLY A 7 -1.32 -6.45 -10.52
CA GLY A 7 -1.43 -7.91 -10.53
C GLY A 7 -0.52 -8.56 -11.57
N CYS A 8 -0.39 -7.97 -12.76
CA CYS A 8 0.53 -8.47 -13.79
C CYS A 8 1.97 -8.48 -13.30
N ALA A 9 2.44 -7.37 -12.75
CA ALA A 9 3.81 -7.24 -12.29
C ALA A 9 4.11 -8.11 -11.06
N PHE A 10 3.30 -8.01 -10.00
CA PHE A 10 3.65 -8.58 -8.69
C PHE A 10 3.03 -9.95 -8.38
N ASP A 11 1.85 -10.27 -8.96
CA ASP A 11 1.26 -11.61 -8.75
C ASP A 11 1.70 -12.61 -9.82
N PHE A 12 2.31 -12.15 -10.92
CA PHE A 12 2.67 -13.02 -12.04
C PHE A 12 4.13 -12.87 -12.48
N LEU A 13 4.54 -11.73 -13.04
CA LEU A 13 5.87 -11.59 -13.65
C LEU A 13 7.01 -11.65 -12.64
N ALA A 14 6.92 -10.92 -11.54
CA ALA A 14 7.98 -10.88 -10.54
C ALA A 14 8.22 -12.25 -9.87
N PRO A 15 7.20 -12.99 -9.40
CA PRO A 15 7.41 -14.34 -8.89
C PRO A 15 8.05 -15.27 -9.91
N LEU A 16 7.61 -15.25 -11.17
CA LEU A 16 8.19 -16.09 -12.22
C LEU A 16 9.66 -15.73 -12.49
N ALA A 17 10.00 -14.44 -12.50
CA ALA A 17 11.38 -13.99 -12.75
C ALA A 17 12.38 -14.49 -11.70
N VAL A 18 11.93 -14.72 -10.45
CA VAL A 18 12.77 -15.24 -9.35
C VAL A 18 12.57 -16.75 -9.11
N GLY A 19 11.89 -17.46 -10.00
CA GLY A 19 11.62 -18.90 -9.87
C GLY A 19 10.57 -19.22 -8.81
N GLY A 20 9.71 -18.29 -8.47
CA GLY A 20 8.62 -18.47 -7.52
C GLY A 20 7.45 -19.27 -8.11
N HIS A 21 6.64 -19.84 -7.23
CA HIS A 21 5.43 -20.55 -7.59
C HIS A 21 4.23 -19.62 -7.64
N VAL A 22 3.51 -19.60 -8.76
CA VAL A 22 2.28 -18.83 -8.95
C VAL A 22 1.09 -19.76 -9.03
N THR A 23 0.10 -19.57 -8.14
CA THR A 23 -1.14 -20.34 -8.17
C THR A 23 -2.28 -19.47 -8.69
N LEU A 24 -2.87 -19.87 -9.82
CA LEU A 24 -4.01 -19.18 -10.41
C LEU A 24 -5.32 -19.78 -9.86
N LEU A 25 -6.17 -18.93 -9.29
CA LEU A 25 -7.42 -19.37 -8.67
C LEU A 25 -8.46 -19.92 -9.67
N GLY A 26 -8.45 -19.46 -10.91
CA GLY A 26 -9.37 -19.91 -11.96
C GLY A 26 -10.86 -19.64 -11.71
N ARG A 27 -11.19 -18.85 -10.68
CA ARG A 27 -12.55 -18.51 -10.26
C ARG A 27 -12.63 -17.03 -9.84
N ILE A 28 -13.83 -16.48 -9.86
CA ILE A 28 -14.08 -15.14 -9.29
C ILE A 28 -13.84 -15.23 -7.77
N PRO A 29 -12.92 -14.43 -7.21
CA PRO A 29 -12.55 -14.50 -5.81
C PRO A 29 -13.73 -14.04 -4.92
N SER A 30 -14.16 -14.88 -4.01
CA SER A 30 -14.96 -14.49 -2.85
C SER A 30 -14.15 -14.68 -1.58
N PRO A 31 -14.47 -14.02 -0.46
CA PRO A 31 -13.72 -14.20 0.78
C PRO A 31 -13.58 -15.66 1.21
N LYS A 32 -14.63 -16.46 1.05
CA LYS A 32 -14.63 -17.88 1.37
C LYS A 32 -13.68 -18.67 0.47
N ILE A 33 -13.77 -18.48 -0.85
CA ILE A 33 -12.90 -19.15 -1.83
C ILE A 33 -11.44 -18.78 -1.62
N LEU A 34 -11.15 -17.51 -1.29
CA LEU A 34 -9.78 -17.08 -1.00
C LEU A 34 -9.22 -17.76 0.26
N ILE A 35 -9.98 -17.82 1.34
CA ILE A 35 -9.53 -18.48 2.58
C ILE A 35 -9.28 -19.97 2.34
N GLU A 36 -10.19 -20.65 1.63
CA GLU A 36 -10.02 -22.07 1.27
C GLU A 36 -8.78 -22.30 0.40
N ALA A 37 -8.55 -21.44 -0.60
CA ALA A 37 -7.37 -21.53 -1.46
C ALA A 37 -6.08 -21.25 -0.67
N MET A 38 -6.06 -20.23 0.17
CA MET A 38 -4.89 -19.89 1.00
C MET A 38 -4.53 -20.99 2.00
N ALA A 39 -5.53 -21.68 2.55
CA ALA A 39 -5.30 -22.82 3.45
C ALA A 39 -4.58 -23.99 2.74
N VAL A 40 -4.85 -24.18 1.45
CA VAL A 40 -4.20 -25.23 0.63
C VAL A 40 -2.85 -24.78 0.09
N VAL A 41 -2.79 -23.58 -0.51
CA VAL A 41 -1.60 -23.05 -1.18
C VAL A 41 -0.53 -22.60 -0.18
N LYS A 42 -0.95 -22.06 0.98
CA LYS A 42 -0.07 -21.51 2.03
C LYS A 42 0.93 -20.50 1.46
N PRO A 43 0.46 -19.38 0.87
CA PRO A 43 1.31 -18.43 0.20
C PRO A 43 2.33 -17.82 1.16
N THR A 44 3.49 -17.43 0.64
CA THR A 44 4.53 -16.70 1.38
C THR A 44 4.42 -15.20 1.18
N ILE A 45 3.95 -14.75 0.02
CA ILE A 45 3.73 -13.35 -0.31
C ILE A 45 2.28 -13.17 -0.74
N ILE A 46 1.62 -12.14 -0.22
CA ILE A 46 0.28 -11.75 -0.64
C ILE A 46 0.29 -10.29 -1.04
N CYS A 47 -0.05 -10.02 -2.32
CA CYS A 47 -0.33 -8.67 -2.79
C CYS A 47 -1.83 -8.41 -2.70
N CYS A 48 -2.24 -7.33 -2.06
CA CYS A 48 -3.65 -7.04 -1.87
C CYS A 48 -3.94 -5.53 -1.84
N VAL A 49 -5.22 -5.20 -1.95
CA VAL A 49 -5.72 -3.84 -1.72
C VAL A 49 -6.11 -3.66 -0.25
N PRO A 50 -6.03 -2.45 0.32
CA PRO A 50 -6.32 -2.17 1.73
C PRO A 50 -7.66 -2.70 2.21
N MET A 51 -8.70 -2.60 1.37
CA MET A 51 -10.07 -2.98 1.70
C MET A 51 -10.20 -4.42 2.26
N ILE A 52 -9.31 -5.35 1.86
CA ILE A 52 -9.35 -6.73 2.34
C ILE A 52 -9.00 -6.77 3.83
N LEU A 53 -7.88 -6.18 4.22
CA LEU A 53 -7.43 -6.12 5.62
C LEU A 53 -8.35 -5.25 6.47
N GLU A 54 -8.82 -4.13 5.96
CA GLU A 54 -9.78 -3.24 6.64
C GLU A 54 -11.11 -3.94 6.93
N LYS A 55 -11.64 -4.71 5.99
CA LYS A 55 -12.87 -5.49 6.23
C LYS A 55 -12.68 -6.55 7.30
N ILE A 56 -11.54 -7.21 7.33
CA ILE A 56 -11.21 -8.20 8.36
C ILE A 56 -11.09 -7.49 9.72
N TYR A 57 -10.34 -6.40 9.79
CA TYR A 57 -10.20 -5.61 11.00
C TYR A 57 -11.55 -5.15 11.57
N ARG A 58 -12.33 -4.43 10.75
CA ARG A 58 -13.61 -3.84 11.18
C ARG A 58 -14.69 -4.87 11.50
N LYS A 59 -14.73 -5.99 10.76
CA LYS A 59 -15.82 -6.98 10.94
C LYS A 59 -15.50 -8.07 11.95
N GLN A 60 -14.24 -8.42 12.14
CA GLN A 60 -13.84 -9.55 12.97
C GLN A 60 -13.03 -9.13 14.19
N VAL A 61 -12.05 -8.23 14.03
CA VAL A 61 -11.12 -7.87 15.09
C VAL A 61 -11.70 -6.81 16.02
N LEU A 62 -12.12 -5.67 15.49
CA LEU A 62 -12.60 -4.54 16.27
C LEU A 62 -13.79 -4.90 17.18
N PRO A 63 -14.86 -5.57 16.71
CA PRO A 63 -15.96 -5.94 17.57
C PRO A 63 -15.58 -6.92 18.70
N MET A 64 -14.53 -7.72 18.48
CA MET A 64 -14.01 -8.62 19.53
C MET A 64 -13.26 -7.83 20.60
N LEU A 65 -12.49 -6.81 20.21
CA LEU A 65 -11.71 -5.98 21.14
C LEU A 65 -12.58 -5.04 21.98
N GLU A 66 -13.70 -4.59 21.44
CA GLU A 66 -14.62 -3.64 22.10
C GLU A 66 -15.60 -4.32 23.07
N LYS A 67 -15.79 -5.63 23.00
CA LYS A 67 -16.79 -6.35 23.79
C LYS A 67 -16.32 -6.73 25.19
N GLY A 68 -17.06 -6.28 26.20
CA GLY A 68 -17.07 -6.77 27.58
C GLY A 68 -15.69 -6.96 28.24
N PRO A 69 -15.37 -8.16 28.73
CA PRO A 69 -14.11 -8.42 29.45
C PRO A 69 -12.85 -8.15 28.61
N MET A 70 -12.95 -8.28 27.27
CA MET A 70 -11.82 -8.07 26.36
C MET A 70 -11.36 -6.60 26.36
N SER A 71 -12.31 -5.65 26.39
CA SER A 71 -11.95 -4.22 26.44
C SER A 71 -11.23 -3.84 27.74
N ILE A 72 -11.53 -4.53 28.84
CA ILE A 72 -10.84 -4.36 30.12
C ILE A 72 -9.44 -5.00 30.05
N ALA A 73 -9.34 -6.23 29.52
CA ALA A 73 -8.09 -6.95 29.38
C ALA A 73 -7.09 -6.18 28.49
N MET A 74 -7.57 -5.48 27.47
CA MET A 74 -6.75 -4.64 26.58
C MET A 74 -6.07 -3.46 27.29
N LYS A 75 -6.56 -3.04 28.47
CA LYS A 75 -5.95 -1.98 29.29
C LYS A 75 -4.80 -2.48 30.17
N ILE A 76 -4.65 -3.80 30.32
CA ILE A 76 -3.60 -4.43 31.12
C ILE A 76 -2.44 -4.82 30.20
N PRO A 77 -1.21 -4.27 30.37
CA PRO A 77 -0.12 -4.43 29.41
C PRO A 77 0.23 -5.88 29.06
N LEU A 78 0.35 -6.76 30.04
CA LEU A 78 0.68 -8.18 29.80
C LEU A 78 -0.44 -8.92 29.05
N LEU A 79 -1.70 -8.67 29.42
CA LEU A 79 -2.85 -9.28 28.73
C LEU A 79 -3.02 -8.72 27.32
N ASN A 80 -2.80 -7.44 27.13
CA ASN A 80 -2.82 -6.80 25.82
C ASN A 80 -1.82 -7.48 24.88
N THR A 81 -0.57 -7.67 25.29
CA THR A 81 0.46 -8.34 24.47
C THR A 81 0.06 -9.78 24.13
N ALA A 82 -0.49 -10.53 25.09
CA ALA A 82 -0.95 -11.90 24.83
C ALA A 82 -2.12 -11.93 23.83
N ILE A 83 -3.10 -11.02 23.99
CA ILE A 83 -4.24 -10.87 23.07
C ILE A 83 -3.75 -10.53 21.66
N HIS A 84 -2.84 -9.57 21.52
CA HIS A 84 -2.25 -9.19 20.23
C HIS A 84 -1.57 -10.39 19.54
N SER A 85 -0.80 -11.19 20.29
CA SER A 85 -0.15 -12.39 19.77
C SER A 85 -1.18 -13.43 19.28
N VAL A 86 -2.26 -13.65 20.02
CA VAL A 86 -3.34 -14.56 19.62
C VAL A 86 -4.04 -14.05 18.35
N ILE A 87 -4.33 -12.74 18.28
CA ILE A 87 -4.96 -12.15 17.08
C ILE A 87 -4.04 -12.27 15.87
N ARG A 88 -2.77 -11.90 16.04
CA ARG A 88 -1.77 -12.07 14.97
C ARG A 88 -1.74 -13.50 14.46
N LYS A 89 -1.65 -14.48 15.36
CA LYS A 89 -1.64 -15.89 14.99
C LYS A 89 -2.89 -16.28 14.22
N LYS A 90 -4.08 -15.92 14.68
CA LYS A 90 -5.35 -16.23 14.00
C LYS A 90 -5.42 -15.58 12.60
N LEU A 91 -4.95 -14.35 12.45
CA LEU A 91 -4.89 -13.71 11.14
C LEU A 91 -3.92 -14.43 10.21
N MET A 92 -2.73 -14.77 10.69
CA MET A 92 -1.74 -15.52 9.92
C MET A 92 -2.29 -16.88 9.49
N ASP A 93 -2.92 -17.62 10.41
CA ASP A 93 -3.53 -18.93 10.14
C ASP A 93 -4.64 -18.82 9.07
N ALA A 94 -5.46 -17.76 9.10
CA ALA A 94 -6.50 -17.51 8.11
C ALA A 94 -5.95 -17.31 6.69
N PHE A 95 -4.73 -16.81 6.58
CA PHE A 95 -4.02 -16.65 5.31
C PHE A 95 -3.07 -17.82 4.98
N GLY A 96 -3.23 -18.98 5.62
CA GLY A 96 -2.47 -20.20 5.34
C GLY A 96 -1.25 -20.44 6.21
N GLY A 97 -0.91 -19.53 7.12
CA GLY A 97 0.11 -19.68 8.16
C GLY A 97 1.56 -19.47 7.73
N ASN A 98 1.84 -19.31 6.42
CA ASN A 98 3.20 -19.19 5.88
C ASN A 98 3.55 -17.81 5.34
N VAL A 99 2.64 -16.84 5.45
CA VAL A 99 2.86 -15.51 4.87
C VAL A 99 4.00 -14.79 5.60
N THR A 100 4.99 -14.36 4.84
CA THR A 100 6.13 -13.57 5.33
C THR A 100 5.90 -12.08 5.16
N ILE A 101 5.13 -11.67 4.13
CA ILE A 101 4.84 -10.27 3.86
C ILE A 101 3.50 -10.08 3.14
N PHE A 102 2.76 -9.07 3.56
CA PHE A 102 1.62 -8.51 2.84
C PHE A 102 2.03 -7.20 2.19
N ILE A 103 2.00 -7.15 0.87
CA ILE A 103 2.25 -5.94 0.10
C ILE A 103 0.89 -5.32 -0.21
N VAL A 104 0.63 -4.17 0.37
CA VAL A 104 -0.64 -3.44 0.22
C VAL A 104 -0.43 -2.28 -0.73
N GLY A 105 -1.28 -2.17 -1.73
CA GLY A 105 -1.15 -1.10 -2.73
C GLY A 105 -2.47 -0.77 -3.43
N GLY A 106 -2.41 0.23 -4.30
CA GLY A 106 -3.54 0.64 -5.15
C GLY A 106 -4.55 1.59 -4.51
N ALA A 107 -4.48 1.83 -3.21
CA ALA A 107 -5.29 2.81 -2.49
C ALA A 107 -4.66 3.16 -1.13
N PRO A 108 -4.99 4.31 -0.52
CA PRO A 108 -4.61 4.61 0.86
C PRO A 108 -5.21 3.59 1.83
N MET A 109 -4.45 3.19 2.83
CA MET A 109 -4.95 2.35 3.92
C MET A 109 -5.53 3.20 5.05
N ASN A 110 -6.62 2.72 5.66
CA ASN A 110 -7.18 3.38 6.83
C ASN A 110 -6.18 3.37 7.99
N GLN A 111 -5.87 4.53 8.54
CA GLN A 111 -4.83 4.75 9.55
C GLN A 111 -5.05 3.93 10.83
N GLU A 112 -6.30 3.75 11.27
CA GLU A 112 -6.62 2.93 12.45
C GLU A 112 -6.27 1.46 12.21
N THR A 113 -6.63 0.94 11.02
CA THR A 113 -6.31 -0.44 10.63
C THR A 113 -4.80 -0.66 10.52
N GLU A 114 -4.09 0.26 9.86
CA GLU A 114 -2.63 0.22 9.73
C GLU A 114 -1.96 0.20 11.10
N SER A 115 -2.31 1.17 11.96
CA SER A 115 -1.77 1.29 13.32
C SER A 115 -2.00 0.02 14.14
N PHE A 116 -3.18 -0.59 14.01
CA PHE A 116 -3.48 -1.85 14.69
C PHE A 116 -2.62 -3.00 14.16
N LEU A 117 -2.51 -3.17 12.84
CA LEU A 117 -1.72 -4.24 12.23
C LEU A 117 -0.22 -4.11 12.58
N MET A 118 0.31 -2.89 12.57
CA MET A 118 1.66 -2.63 13.04
C MET A 118 1.84 -2.96 14.52
N LYS A 119 0.88 -2.59 15.38
CA LYS A 119 0.92 -2.85 16.82
C LYS A 119 0.96 -4.35 17.15
N ILE A 120 0.29 -5.18 16.36
CA ILE A 120 0.36 -6.64 16.52
C ILE A 120 1.53 -7.27 15.77
N HIS A 121 2.43 -6.47 15.19
CA HIS A 121 3.54 -6.92 14.34
C HIS A 121 3.09 -7.82 13.17
N PHE A 122 1.94 -7.49 12.56
CA PHE A 122 1.50 -8.17 11.36
C PHE A 122 2.39 -7.75 10.19
N PRO A 123 2.87 -8.67 9.34
CA PRO A 123 3.90 -8.38 8.34
C PRO A 123 3.30 -7.64 7.13
N ILE A 124 3.02 -6.34 7.29
CA ILE A 124 2.52 -5.49 6.22
C ILE A 124 3.54 -4.47 5.77
N THR A 125 3.48 -4.14 4.50
CA THR A 125 4.09 -2.94 3.93
C THR A 125 3.14 -2.33 2.92
N ILE A 126 3.27 -1.02 2.71
CA ILE A 126 2.48 -0.29 1.73
C ILE A 126 3.42 0.19 0.63
N GLY A 127 3.05 -0.12 -0.63
CA GLY A 127 3.73 0.38 -1.81
C GLY A 127 2.87 1.43 -2.52
N TYR A 128 3.52 2.38 -3.17
CA TYR A 128 2.88 3.39 -4.00
C TYR A 128 3.34 3.26 -5.45
N GLY A 129 2.41 3.50 -6.33
CA GLY A 129 2.66 3.51 -7.75
C GLY A 129 1.42 3.71 -8.58
N MET A 130 1.60 3.75 -9.89
CA MET A 130 0.56 3.98 -10.87
C MET A 130 0.89 3.25 -12.16
N THR A 131 -0.12 3.01 -12.99
CA THR A 131 0.05 2.28 -14.27
C THR A 131 1.10 2.92 -15.16
N GLU A 132 1.17 4.25 -15.15
CA GLU A 132 2.12 5.07 -15.90
C GLU A 132 3.59 4.88 -15.46
N CYS A 133 3.83 4.17 -14.35
CA CYS A 133 5.16 3.86 -13.79
C CYS A 133 5.45 2.35 -13.71
N ALA A 134 4.78 1.50 -14.43
CA ALA A 134 4.96 0.07 -14.65
C ALA A 134 5.10 -0.87 -13.42
N PRO A 135 4.34 -0.81 -12.36
CA PRO A 135 3.59 0.28 -11.75
C PRO A 135 4.27 0.93 -10.52
N LEU A 136 5.44 0.47 -10.03
CA LEU A 136 5.95 0.77 -8.70
C LEU A 136 6.83 2.03 -8.66
N ILE A 137 6.52 2.93 -7.76
CA ILE A 137 7.32 4.14 -7.47
C ILE A 137 8.08 3.98 -6.14
N SER A 138 7.38 3.51 -5.09
CA SER A 138 8.01 3.35 -3.78
C SER A 138 7.59 2.06 -3.08
N PHE A 139 8.51 1.54 -2.28
CA PHE A 139 8.35 0.32 -1.49
C PHE A 139 9.43 0.26 -0.40
N THR A 140 9.11 -0.35 0.73
CA THR A 140 10.07 -0.66 1.79
C THR A 140 9.68 -2.00 2.41
N PRO A 141 10.63 -2.89 2.75
CA PRO A 141 10.32 -4.10 3.51
C PRO A 141 9.61 -3.79 4.83
N ASP A 142 8.77 -4.72 5.31
CA ASP A 142 7.93 -4.53 6.49
C ASP A 142 8.70 -4.19 7.77
N ASN A 143 9.92 -4.70 7.92
CA ASN A 143 10.80 -4.42 9.06
C ASN A 143 11.39 -3.00 9.07
N GLU A 144 11.33 -2.27 7.94
CA GLU A 144 11.77 -0.88 7.78
C GLU A 144 10.62 0.08 7.47
N PHE A 145 9.40 -0.43 7.44
CA PHE A 145 8.21 0.33 7.09
C PHE A 145 7.91 1.40 8.16
N LYS A 146 7.75 2.65 7.71
CA LYS A 146 7.36 3.77 8.58
C LYS A 146 5.84 3.96 8.56
N PRO A 147 5.20 4.22 9.71
CA PRO A 147 3.76 4.46 9.78
C PRO A 147 3.29 5.57 8.83
N SER A 148 2.15 5.37 8.19
CA SER A 148 1.51 6.31 7.26
C SER A 148 2.35 6.65 6.03
N SER A 149 3.44 5.93 5.77
CA SER A 149 4.25 6.07 4.55
C SER A 149 3.78 5.10 3.47
N CYS A 150 4.32 5.29 2.27
CA CYS A 150 4.25 4.29 1.19
C CYS A 150 5.64 3.76 0.80
N GLY A 151 6.56 3.81 1.75
CA GLY A 151 7.92 3.34 1.57
C GLY A 151 8.85 4.33 0.86
N ARG A 152 10.10 3.93 0.72
CA ARG A 152 11.11 4.71 0.00
C ARG A 152 10.95 4.53 -1.49
N TYR A 153 11.17 5.61 -2.26
CA TYR A 153 11.19 5.50 -3.71
C TYR A 153 12.34 4.60 -4.17
N LEU A 154 12.19 3.96 -5.31
CA LEU A 154 13.14 2.98 -5.84
C LEU A 154 14.41 3.67 -6.38
N LYS A 155 15.26 4.13 -5.45
CA LYS A 155 16.48 4.86 -5.75
C LYS A 155 17.40 4.04 -6.67
N GLY A 156 17.88 4.69 -7.73
CA GLY A 156 18.71 4.05 -8.75
C GLY A 156 17.92 3.49 -9.95
N LEU A 157 16.59 3.32 -9.81
CA LEU A 157 15.70 2.98 -10.92
C LEU A 157 14.91 4.19 -11.41
N LEU A 158 14.63 5.12 -10.49
CA LEU A 158 13.88 6.35 -10.78
C LEU A 158 14.37 7.50 -9.93
N GLU A 159 13.99 8.70 -10.33
CA GLU A 159 14.13 9.93 -9.58
C GLU A 159 12.73 10.39 -9.13
N VAL A 160 12.64 10.92 -7.90
CA VAL A 160 11.41 11.50 -7.37
C VAL A 160 11.70 12.91 -6.88
N ARG A 161 10.79 13.82 -7.17
CA ARG A 161 10.81 15.20 -6.70
C ARG A 161 9.43 15.56 -6.16
N ILE A 162 9.40 16.26 -5.04
CA ILE A 162 8.19 16.92 -4.54
C ILE A 162 8.24 18.38 -4.98
N GLU A 163 7.23 18.85 -5.68
CA GLU A 163 7.13 20.24 -6.13
C GLU A 163 6.69 21.12 -4.96
N SER A 164 7.63 21.41 -4.08
CA SER A 164 7.42 22.15 -2.84
C SER A 164 8.69 22.94 -2.46
N SER A 165 8.53 24.06 -1.78
CA SER A 165 9.62 24.81 -1.17
C SER A 165 10.23 24.11 0.04
N ASP A 166 9.48 23.21 0.68
CA ASP A 166 9.89 22.37 1.80
C ASP A 166 9.30 20.96 1.63
N PRO A 167 9.96 20.08 0.84
CA PRO A 167 9.44 18.75 0.53
C PRO A 167 9.17 17.86 1.73
N GLU A 168 9.80 18.12 2.87
CA GLU A 168 9.63 17.32 4.08
C GLU A 168 8.35 17.70 4.85
N HIS A 169 7.99 18.97 4.87
CA HIS A 169 6.90 19.46 5.72
C HIS A 169 5.69 20.01 4.93
N VAL A 170 5.91 20.49 3.71
CA VAL A 170 4.87 21.09 2.87
C VAL A 170 4.58 20.19 1.68
N ALA A 171 3.36 19.66 1.62
CA ALA A 171 2.95 18.80 0.53
C ALA A 171 2.99 19.52 -0.82
N GLY A 172 3.62 18.90 -1.80
CA GLY A 172 3.67 19.31 -3.20
C GLY A 172 3.30 18.15 -4.11
N GLU A 173 3.17 18.40 -5.40
CA GLU A 173 2.95 17.32 -6.37
C GLU A 173 4.17 16.40 -6.42
N ILE A 174 3.91 15.11 -6.47
CA ILE A 174 4.94 14.08 -6.65
C ILE A 174 5.24 13.97 -8.13
N LEU A 175 6.49 14.23 -8.50
CA LEU A 175 7.00 14.11 -9.86
C LEU A 175 7.96 12.92 -9.94
N VAL A 176 7.86 12.15 -11.01
CA VAL A 176 8.66 10.92 -11.19
C VAL A 176 9.31 10.91 -12.56
N ARG A 177 10.58 10.53 -12.60
CA ARG A 177 11.34 10.34 -13.86
C ARG A 177 12.15 9.05 -13.80
N GLY A 178 12.14 8.25 -14.86
CA GLY A 178 12.92 7.00 -14.94
C GLY A 178 12.53 6.15 -16.14
N GLU A 179 13.29 5.08 -16.37
CA GLU A 179 13.11 4.20 -17.53
C GLU A 179 11.77 3.47 -17.56
N HIS A 180 11.13 3.27 -16.40
CA HIS A 180 9.85 2.59 -16.29
C HIS A 180 8.64 3.55 -16.36
N VAL A 181 8.88 4.86 -16.48
CA VAL A 181 7.82 5.83 -16.80
C VAL A 181 7.34 5.60 -18.22
N MET A 182 6.04 5.64 -18.43
CA MET A 182 5.42 5.45 -19.75
C MET A 182 5.97 6.43 -20.78
N LYS A 183 5.97 6.04 -22.04
CA LYS A 183 6.30 6.94 -23.17
C LYS A 183 5.16 7.89 -23.53
N GLY A 184 3.96 7.63 -23.04
CA GLY A 184 2.76 8.41 -23.29
C GLY A 184 1.53 7.54 -23.45
N TYR A 185 0.38 8.16 -23.54
CA TYR A 185 -0.90 7.50 -23.81
C TYR A 185 -1.03 7.20 -25.31
N TYR A 186 -1.39 5.97 -25.63
CA TYR A 186 -1.47 5.51 -27.02
C TYR A 186 -2.45 6.36 -27.85
N LYS A 187 -1.96 6.97 -28.94
CA LYS A 187 -2.70 7.88 -29.82
C LYS A 187 -3.41 9.05 -29.10
N ASN A 188 -2.87 9.49 -27.98
CA ASN A 188 -3.42 10.60 -27.20
C ASN A 188 -2.31 11.54 -26.73
N GLU A 189 -1.77 12.27 -27.68
CA GLU A 189 -0.68 13.22 -27.43
C GLU A 189 -1.10 14.36 -26.49
N ARG A 190 -2.34 14.83 -26.63
CA ARG A 190 -2.88 15.90 -25.80
C ARG A 190 -2.82 15.58 -24.31
N ASP A 191 -3.30 14.39 -23.90
CA ASP A 191 -3.29 14.01 -22.48
C ASP A 191 -1.88 13.60 -22.05
N THR A 192 -1.04 13.12 -22.97
CA THR A 192 0.37 12.84 -22.68
C THR A 192 1.11 14.12 -22.30
N GLN A 193 0.95 15.21 -23.05
CA GLN A 193 1.59 16.50 -22.79
C GLN A 193 1.08 17.18 -21.50
N GLN A 194 -0.07 16.78 -20.98
CA GLN A 194 -0.57 17.26 -19.71
C GLN A 194 0.11 16.62 -18.48
N VAL A 195 0.71 15.46 -18.65
CA VAL A 195 1.29 14.69 -17.55
C VAL A 195 2.78 14.40 -17.70
N LEU A 196 3.34 14.50 -18.91
CA LEU A 196 4.77 14.38 -19.17
C LEU A 196 5.30 15.72 -19.67
N ASP A 197 6.26 16.27 -18.93
CA ASP A 197 6.95 17.49 -19.35
C ASP A 197 8.12 17.23 -20.32
N ASP A 198 8.69 18.30 -20.86
CA ASP A 198 9.81 18.23 -21.85
C ASP A 198 11.11 17.68 -21.22
N GLU A 199 11.24 17.67 -19.89
CA GLU A 199 12.38 17.11 -19.16
C GLU A 199 12.19 15.64 -18.82
N GLY A 200 11.03 15.05 -19.16
CA GLY A 200 10.67 13.65 -18.92
C GLY A 200 10.14 13.38 -17.52
N TRP A 201 9.71 14.40 -16.78
CA TRP A 201 9.02 14.20 -15.52
C TRP A 201 7.53 13.88 -15.72
N LEU A 202 7.08 12.85 -15.08
CA LEU A 202 5.66 12.51 -14.98
C LEU A 202 5.05 13.25 -13.80
N HIS A 203 4.06 14.06 -14.06
CA HIS A 203 3.17 14.70 -13.09
C HIS A 203 2.13 13.68 -12.65
N THR A 204 2.27 13.15 -11.43
CA THR A 204 1.42 12.05 -10.97
C THR A 204 0.01 12.49 -10.61
N GLY A 205 -0.19 13.77 -10.34
CA GLY A 205 -1.41 14.33 -9.77
C GLY A 205 -1.63 13.97 -8.30
N ASP A 206 -0.70 13.24 -7.69
CA ASP A 206 -0.73 12.91 -6.28
C ASP A 206 0.12 13.92 -5.49
N MET A 207 -0.42 14.38 -4.36
CA MET A 207 0.25 15.32 -3.45
C MET A 207 0.90 14.55 -2.31
N GLY A 208 2.13 14.91 -1.96
CA GLY A 208 2.86 14.22 -0.91
C GLY A 208 3.99 15.01 -0.30
N THR A 209 4.62 14.39 0.70
CA THR A 209 5.88 14.83 1.33
C THR A 209 6.90 13.72 1.23
N MET A 210 8.18 14.05 1.38
CA MET A 210 9.28 13.09 1.31
C MET A 210 10.32 13.38 2.37
N ASP A 211 10.62 12.37 3.19
CA ASP A 211 11.73 12.41 4.16
C ASP A 211 13.09 12.49 3.45
N PRO A 212 14.16 12.94 4.14
CA PRO A 212 15.52 12.98 3.57
C PRO A 212 16.06 11.61 3.11
N ASP A 213 15.54 10.50 3.65
CA ASP A 213 15.92 9.15 3.25
C ASP A 213 15.15 8.64 2.00
N GLY A 214 14.25 9.46 1.45
CA GLY A 214 13.42 9.14 0.28
C GLY A 214 12.10 8.43 0.60
N THR A 215 11.69 8.38 1.86
CA THR A 215 10.38 7.83 2.24
C THR A 215 9.27 8.79 1.85
N LEU A 216 8.28 8.28 1.11
CA LEU A 216 7.14 9.04 0.59
C LEU A 216 5.91 8.91 1.49
N TYR A 217 5.17 10.01 1.62
CA TYR A 217 3.90 10.09 2.33
C TYR A 217 2.87 10.75 1.43
N ILE A 218 1.85 9.99 1.00
CA ILE A 218 0.76 10.52 0.19
C ILE A 218 -0.19 11.32 1.09
N ARG A 219 -0.52 12.54 0.65
CA ARG A 219 -1.42 13.45 1.36
C ARG A 219 -2.79 13.60 0.69
N GLY A 220 -2.89 13.23 -0.59
CA GLY A 220 -4.13 13.31 -1.36
C GLY A 220 -3.87 13.47 -2.84
N ARG A 221 -4.90 13.87 -3.59
CA ARG A 221 -4.79 14.19 -5.02
C ARG A 221 -5.00 15.66 -5.27
N SER A 222 -4.27 16.22 -6.23
CA SER A 222 -4.37 17.64 -6.59
C SER A 222 -5.80 18.03 -7.00
N LYS A 223 -6.50 17.18 -7.74
CA LYS A 223 -7.88 17.39 -8.20
C LYS A 223 -8.95 17.30 -7.10
N THR A 224 -8.63 16.72 -5.94
CA THR A 224 -9.56 16.59 -4.80
C THR A 224 -9.22 17.55 -3.66
N MET A 225 -8.15 18.33 -3.81
CA MET A 225 -7.74 19.31 -2.83
C MET A 225 -8.80 20.42 -2.67
N ILE A 226 -9.20 20.70 -1.44
CA ILE A 226 -10.11 21.77 -1.07
C ILE A 226 -9.30 22.88 -0.38
N LEU A 227 -9.37 24.08 -0.90
CA LEU A 227 -8.79 25.26 -0.23
C LEU A 227 -9.74 25.70 0.89
N SER A 228 -9.29 25.65 2.13
CA SER A 228 -10.04 26.20 3.25
C SER A 228 -10.05 27.73 3.23
N GLY A 229 -11.02 28.34 3.89
CA GLY A 229 -11.15 29.82 3.94
C GLY A 229 -9.97 30.56 4.57
N ASN A 230 -9.05 29.86 5.23
CA ASN A 230 -7.79 30.39 5.80
C ASN A 230 -6.56 30.09 4.93
N GLY A 231 -6.76 29.58 3.71
CA GLY A 231 -5.67 29.29 2.76
C GLY A 231 -4.94 27.98 2.99
N GLN A 232 -5.42 27.10 3.89
CA GLN A 232 -4.85 25.78 4.08
C GLN A 232 -5.40 24.76 3.06
N ASN A 233 -4.54 23.92 2.52
CA ASN A 233 -4.93 22.81 1.67
C ASN A 233 -5.50 21.67 2.53
N ILE A 234 -6.74 21.27 2.23
CA ILE A 234 -7.39 20.09 2.82
C ILE A 234 -7.47 19.01 1.75
N TYR A 235 -6.95 17.85 2.07
CA TYR A 235 -7.01 16.65 1.22
C TYR A 235 -8.04 15.69 1.84
N PRO A 236 -9.22 15.51 1.21
CA PRO A 236 -10.28 14.64 1.74
C PRO A 236 -9.93 13.17 1.69
#